data_85a7aedf47904b0583a86b0b22fa6e91
#
_entry.id   85a7aedf47904b0583a86b0b22fa6e91
#
_cell.length_a   1.000
_cell.length_b   1.000
_cell.length_c   1.000
_cell.angle_alpha   90.00
_cell.angle_beta   90.00
_cell.angle_gamma   90.00
#
_symmetry.space_group_name_H-M   'P 1'
#
loop_
_entity.id
_entity.type
_entity.pdbx_description
1 polymer ?
#
loop_
_entity_poly.entity_id
_entity_poly.type
_entity_poly.pdbx_seq_one_letter_code
_entity_poly.pdbx_strand_id
1 'polypeptide(L)'
;QVRLLLPGEVLRFDLSQERPRLCQRQRLATAPASEEDSLDEQLGETLERCRQTFRPCALLVSGGVDSNLLGSYLDPQLQRFHLCLEGDEESLLPHPRLQRFELRQEAFMPLLRRAVGNFGGATRMSSLLMYQRLADGIGEQGYHCVLLGEGADELFWGYPRHLELWRRRDAPEPRRFAAAWFGEYRRKAALLAEPAGRRVAERIEELAHEALGQGLEAAIGQFDLHYSLEPLLRRADHLLMSRTIEARTPYLHGALAQRAGRLQRIVGDTAKAPLVALLEQREKRWQAQPKRHFRLPFERWPQALGEMRRHLAERLPALHDLGLEGLDAPSVAALPGDQLFTLTTLSLWQQEYGASL
;
A
#
# COMPACT_ATOMS: atom_id res chain seq x y z
N GLN A 1 16.15 20.46 -9.55
CA GLN A 1 14.88 19.85 -9.10
C GLN A 1 14.87 18.38 -9.50
N VAL A 2 14.59 17.50 -8.56
CA VAL A 2 14.31 16.08 -8.82
C VAL A 2 12.81 15.96 -9.09
N ARG A 3 12.44 15.23 -10.16
CA ARG A 3 11.03 14.95 -10.50
C ARG A 3 10.80 13.45 -10.50
N LEU A 4 9.64 13.06 -10.02
CA LEU A 4 9.20 11.67 -10.04
C LEU A 4 8.71 11.29 -11.45
N LEU A 5 9.11 10.13 -11.95
CA LEU A 5 8.52 9.52 -13.14
C LEU A 5 7.15 8.95 -12.74
N LEU A 6 6.10 9.36 -13.46
CA LEU A 6 4.75 8.90 -13.15
C LEU A 6 4.47 7.50 -13.75
N PRO A 7 3.54 6.73 -13.18
CA PRO A 7 3.14 5.44 -13.73
C PRO A 7 2.74 5.52 -15.21
N GLY A 8 3.29 4.61 -16.02
CA GLY A 8 3.08 4.59 -17.47
C GLY A 8 3.80 5.68 -18.26
N GLU A 9 4.60 6.50 -17.61
CA GLU A 9 5.37 7.54 -18.27
C GLU A 9 6.70 7.01 -18.79
N VAL A 10 7.07 7.37 -20.02
CA VAL A 10 8.36 7.05 -20.63
C VAL A 10 9.06 8.34 -21.02
N LEU A 11 10.27 8.50 -20.54
CA LEU A 11 11.15 9.61 -20.88
C LEU A 11 12.33 9.09 -21.71
N ARG A 12 12.58 9.73 -22.86
CA ARG A 12 13.73 9.44 -23.70
C ARG A 12 14.72 10.60 -23.66
N PHE A 13 15.96 10.30 -23.30
CA PHE A 13 17.03 11.28 -23.24
C PHE A 13 18.07 11.03 -24.35
N ASP A 14 18.55 12.12 -24.94
CA ASP A 14 19.76 12.12 -25.75
C ASP A 14 20.96 12.28 -24.82
N LEU A 15 21.88 11.32 -24.87
CA LEU A 15 23.10 11.28 -24.06
C LEU A 15 24.36 11.62 -24.90
N SER A 16 24.19 12.06 -26.15
CA SER A 16 25.31 12.42 -27.04
C SER A 16 26.02 13.72 -26.65
N GLN A 17 25.43 14.50 -25.75
CA GLN A 17 25.93 15.77 -25.26
C GLN A 17 26.36 15.66 -23.79
N GLU A 18 27.21 16.60 -23.34
CA GLU A 18 27.71 16.67 -21.96
C GLU A 18 26.60 16.64 -20.90
N ARG A 19 25.40 17.17 -21.24
CA ARG A 19 24.21 17.14 -20.38
C ARG A 19 23.09 16.37 -21.06
N PRO A 20 22.50 15.37 -20.40
CA PRO A 20 21.34 14.65 -20.92
C PRO A 20 20.22 15.61 -21.31
N ARG A 21 19.73 15.52 -22.55
CA ARG A 21 18.62 16.33 -23.06
C ARG A 21 17.37 15.46 -23.18
N LEU A 22 16.29 15.86 -22.55
CA LEU A 22 15.00 15.20 -22.72
C LEU A 22 14.48 15.43 -24.16
N CYS A 23 14.37 14.33 -24.94
CA CYS A 23 13.93 14.36 -26.33
C CYS A 23 12.45 14.01 -26.48
N GLN A 24 11.94 13.13 -25.62
CA GLN A 24 10.57 12.65 -25.73
C GLN A 24 10.00 12.35 -24.35
N ARG A 25 8.73 12.70 -24.16
CA ARG A 25 7.89 12.30 -23.02
C ARG A 25 6.59 11.73 -23.60
N GLN A 26 6.28 10.50 -23.27
CA GLN A 26 5.07 9.83 -23.72
C GLN A 26 4.47 8.98 -22.60
N ARG A 27 3.19 8.68 -22.68
CA ARG A 27 2.58 7.62 -21.88
C ARG A 27 2.53 6.35 -22.69
N LEU A 28 2.86 5.22 -22.05
CA LEU A 28 2.68 3.91 -22.66
C LEU A 28 1.18 3.71 -22.90
N ALA A 29 0.83 3.46 -24.17
CA ALA A 29 -0.46 2.88 -24.49
C ALA A 29 -0.42 1.42 -24.03
N THR A 30 -1.39 1.02 -23.22
CA THR A 30 -1.55 -0.40 -22.87
C THR A 30 -2.01 -1.15 -24.13
N ALA A 31 -1.28 -2.19 -24.54
CA ALA A 31 -1.73 -3.07 -25.61
C ALA A 31 -3.06 -3.72 -25.21
N PRO A 32 -4.02 -3.89 -26.13
CA PRO A 32 -5.28 -4.55 -25.80
C PRO A 32 -5.00 -5.99 -25.33
N ALA A 33 -5.59 -6.38 -24.18
CA ALA A 33 -5.56 -7.78 -23.76
C ALA A 33 -6.28 -8.64 -24.81
N SER A 34 -5.80 -9.88 -25.06
CA SER A 34 -6.54 -10.82 -25.88
C SER A 34 -7.92 -11.07 -25.26
N GLU A 35 -8.97 -11.17 -26.08
CA GLU A 35 -10.31 -11.45 -25.58
C GLU A 35 -10.52 -12.94 -25.29
N GLU A 36 -9.61 -13.79 -25.74
CA GLU A 36 -9.74 -15.25 -25.75
C GLU A 36 -9.36 -15.91 -24.42
N ASP A 37 -8.39 -15.36 -23.67
CA ASP A 37 -7.93 -16.01 -22.45
C ASP A 37 -8.83 -15.70 -21.24
N SER A 38 -9.17 -16.72 -20.46
CA SER A 38 -9.89 -16.55 -19.19
C SER A 38 -9.02 -15.88 -18.11
N LEU A 39 -9.66 -15.30 -17.06
CA LEU A 39 -8.93 -14.76 -15.90
C LEU A 39 -8.09 -15.84 -15.22
N ASP A 40 -8.61 -17.07 -15.18
CA ASP A 40 -7.96 -18.25 -14.58
C ASP A 40 -6.65 -18.59 -15.30
N GLU A 41 -6.68 -18.69 -16.62
CA GLU A 41 -5.50 -18.96 -17.45
C GLU A 41 -4.46 -17.85 -17.35
N GLN A 42 -4.88 -16.58 -17.49
CA GLN A 42 -3.97 -15.44 -17.40
C GLN A 42 -3.28 -15.35 -16.04
N LEU A 43 -3.99 -15.65 -14.94
CA LEU A 43 -3.40 -15.64 -13.61
C LEU A 43 -2.41 -16.80 -13.44
N GLY A 44 -2.74 -17.98 -13.93
CA GLY A 44 -1.85 -19.15 -13.94
C GLY A 44 -0.55 -18.88 -14.69
N GLU A 45 -0.64 -18.40 -15.93
CA GLU A 45 0.53 -18.06 -16.74
C GLU A 45 1.40 -16.95 -16.11
N THR A 46 0.74 -15.94 -15.55
CA THR A 46 1.45 -14.84 -14.89
C THR A 46 2.22 -15.34 -13.67
N LEU A 47 1.62 -16.21 -12.87
CA LEU A 47 2.28 -16.81 -11.72
C LEU A 47 3.47 -17.69 -12.12
N GLU A 48 3.35 -18.48 -13.20
CA GLU A 48 4.48 -19.25 -13.71
C GLU A 48 5.64 -18.34 -14.12
N ARG A 49 5.37 -17.21 -14.78
CA ARG A 49 6.42 -16.21 -15.11
C ARG A 49 7.01 -15.57 -13.86
N CYS A 50 6.16 -15.21 -12.88
CA CYS A 50 6.61 -14.60 -11.63
C CYS A 50 7.42 -15.55 -10.74
N ARG A 51 7.28 -16.88 -10.92
CA ARG A 51 8.05 -17.89 -10.20
C ARG A 51 9.42 -18.18 -10.79
N GLN A 52 9.66 -17.79 -12.04
CA GLN A 52 10.94 -18.04 -12.70
C GLN A 52 12.07 -17.29 -12.00
N THR A 53 12.80 -17.99 -11.17
CA THR A 53 13.93 -17.45 -10.40
C THR A 53 14.91 -18.58 -10.04
N PHE A 54 16.20 -18.23 -9.98
CA PHE A 54 17.26 -19.11 -9.50
C PHE A 54 17.41 -19.09 -7.96
N ARG A 55 16.67 -18.24 -7.28
CA ARG A 55 16.73 -18.07 -5.82
C ARG A 55 15.47 -18.63 -5.16
N PRO A 56 15.54 -19.03 -3.90
CA PRO A 56 14.35 -19.46 -3.17
C PRO A 56 13.27 -18.36 -3.20
N CYS A 57 12.06 -18.74 -3.62
CA CYS A 57 10.89 -17.90 -3.69
C CYS A 57 9.84 -18.38 -2.68
N ALA A 58 9.08 -17.45 -2.11
CA ALA A 58 7.99 -17.73 -1.19
C ALA A 58 6.75 -16.91 -1.52
N LEU A 59 5.63 -17.21 -0.87
CA LEU A 59 4.39 -16.45 -0.97
C LEU A 59 4.11 -15.74 0.37
N LEU A 60 3.78 -14.45 0.36
CA LEU A 60 3.20 -13.78 1.52
C LEU A 60 1.69 -14.00 1.54
N VAL A 61 1.19 -14.54 2.65
CA VAL A 61 -0.24 -14.82 2.85
C VAL A 61 -0.82 -13.94 3.95
N SER A 62 -2.04 -13.43 3.72
CA SER A 62 -2.75 -12.54 4.67
C SER A 62 -4.13 -13.07 5.08
N GLY A 63 -4.48 -14.29 4.71
CA GLY A 63 -5.84 -14.83 4.91
C GLY A 63 -6.90 -14.25 3.95
N GLY A 64 -6.62 -13.15 3.27
CA GLY A 64 -7.51 -12.52 2.29
C GLY A 64 -7.61 -13.27 0.96
N VAL A 65 -8.61 -12.89 0.12
CA VAL A 65 -8.85 -13.51 -1.19
C VAL A 65 -7.61 -13.49 -2.08
N ASP A 66 -6.89 -12.37 -2.12
CA ASP A 66 -5.79 -12.14 -3.06
C ASP A 66 -4.65 -13.16 -2.87
N SER A 67 -4.13 -13.25 -1.67
CA SER A 67 -3.01 -14.15 -1.37
C SER A 67 -3.42 -15.62 -1.38
N ASN A 68 -4.66 -15.95 -0.98
CA ASN A 68 -5.16 -17.31 -1.05
C ASN A 68 -5.41 -17.76 -2.49
N LEU A 69 -5.91 -16.86 -3.35
CA LEU A 69 -6.07 -17.15 -4.77
C LEU A 69 -4.70 -17.42 -5.44
N LEU A 70 -3.69 -16.56 -5.20
CA LEU A 70 -2.33 -16.85 -5.67
C LEU A 70 -1.84 -18.21 -5.15
N GLY A 71 -2.07 -18.48 -3.86
CA GLY A 71 -1.67 -19.73 -3.22
C GLY A 71 -2.33 -20.97 -3.81
N SER A 72 -3.53 -20.87 -4.39
CA SER A 72 -4.25 -21.99 -4.99
C SER A 72 -3.67 -22.48 -6.33
N TYR A 73 -2.81 -21.69 -6.96
CA TYR A 73 -2.07 -22.06 -8.18
C TYR A 73 -0.69 -22.61 -7.88
N LEU A 74 -0.19 -22.43 -6.67
CA LEU A 74 1.20 -22.69 -6.33
C LEU A 74 1.34 -24.06 -5.65
N ASP A 75 2.53 -24.67 -5.84
CA ASP A 75 2.87 -25.92 -5.20
C ASP A 75 2.59 -25.87 -3.68
N PRO A 76 1.89 -26.87 -3.11
CA PRO A 76 1.71 -26.99 -1.67
C PRO A 76 3.01 -27.03 -0.86
N GLN A 77 4.16 -27.36 -1.48
CA GLN A 77 5.47 -27.32 -0.83
C GLN A 77 6.16 -25.94 -0.90
N LEU A 78 5.57 -24.96 -1.61
CA LEU A 78 6.10 -23.60 -1.61
C LEU A 78 6.01 -23.00 -0.21
N GLN A 79 7.10 -22.41 0.27
CA GLN A 79 7.12 -21.72 1.55
C GLN A 79 6.13 -20.55 1.56
N ARG A 80 5.35 -20.45 2.63
CA ARG A 80 4.44 -19.34 2.88
C ARG A 80 4.83 -18.62 4.15
N PHE A 81 4.83 -17.29 4.09
CA PHE A 81 5.08 -16.45 5.24
C PHE A 81 3.84 -15.63 5.57
N HIS A 82 3.57 -15.53 6.84
CA HIS A 82 2.48 -14.73 7.38
C HIS A 82 2.98 -13.85 8.51
N LEU A 83 2.47 -12.65 8.62
CA LEU A 83 2.69 -11.79 9.76
C LEU A 83 1.40 -11.62 10.54
N CYS A 84 1.45 -11.88 11.83
CA CYS A 84 0.39 -11.62 12.79
C CYS A 84 0.83 -10.56 13.81
N LEU A 85 -0.15 -9.93 14.42
CA LEU A 85 0.08 -9.10 15.61
C LEU A 85 0.00 -9.97 16.87
N GLU A 86 0.73 -9.59 17.89
CA GLU A 86 0.67 -10.24 19.18
C GLU A 86 -0.77 -10.33 19.70
N GLY A 87 -1.20 -11.56 20.03
CA GLY A 87 -2.53 -11.85 20.54
C GLY A 87 -3.66 -11.82 19.49
N ASP A 88 -3.35 -11.73 18.21
CA ASP A 88 -4.36 -11.88 17.16
C ASP A 88 -4.56 -13.34 16.78
N GLU A 89 -5.79 -13.84 16.95
CA GLU A 89 -6.23 -15.11 16.37
C GLU A 89 -6.68 -14.86 14.94
N GLU A 90 -5.85 -15.24 13.97
CA GLU A 90 -6.20 -15.16 12.56
C GLU A 90 -6.58 -16.52 12.01
N SER A 91 -7.74 -16.59 11.36
CA SER A 91 -8.19 -17.77 10.63
C SER A 91 -7.50 -17.84 9.27
N LEU A 92 -6.37 -18.53 9.21
CA LEU A 92 -5.68 -18.86 7.96
C LEU A 92 -6.04 -20.26 7.51
N LEU A 93 -6.08 -20.47 6.19
CA LEU A 93 -6.14 -21.83 5.66
C LEU A 93 -4.90 -22.61 6.13
N PRO A 94 -5.08 -23.80 6.71
CA PRO A 94 -3.95 -24.64 7.11
C PRO A 94 -3.04 -24.92 5.92
N HIS A 95 -1.74 -24.79 6.12
CA HIS A 95 -0.76 -25.05 5.07
C HIS A 95 0.52 -25.67 5.68
N PRO A 96 1.06 -26.75 5.09
CA PRO A 96 2.19 -27.50 5.67
C PRO A 96 3.48 -26.69 5.76
N ARG A 97 3.64 -25.67 4.90
CA ARG A 97 4.83 -24.83 4.82
C ARG A 97 4.51 -23.37 5.21
N LEU A 98 3.63 -23.16 6.19
CA LEU A 98 3.30 -21.84 6.72
C LEU A 98 4.18 -21.51 7.92
N GLN A 99 4.96 -20.46 7.80
CA GLN A 99 5.70 -19.87 8.92
C GLN A 99 5.10 -18.52 9.29
N ARG A 100 4.91 -18.29 10.59
CA ARG A 100 4.36 -17.05 11.13
C ARG A 100 5.46 -16.22 11.77
N PHE A 101 5.43 -14.93 11.50
CA PHE A 101 6.20 -13.92 12.21
C PHE A 101 5.25 -13.07 13.04
N GLU A 102 5.63 -12.80 14.28
CA GLU A 102 4.84 -12.00 15.19
C GLU A 102 5.45 -10.60 15.33
N LEU A 103 4.59 -9.59 15.31
CA LEU A 103 4.95 -8.21 15.63
C LEU A 103 4.47 -7.87 17.03
N ARG A 104 5.41 -7.52 17.91
CA ARG A 104 5.18 -7.24 19.34
C ARG A 104 5.44 -5.77 19.66
N GLN A 105 4.76 -5.26 20.68
CA GLN A 105 4.86 -3.85 21.06
C GLN A 105 6.22 -3.47 21.66
N GLU A 106 6.93 -4.40 22.31
CA GLU A 106 8.23 -4.12 22.96
C GLU A 106 9.31 -3.74 21.96
N ALA A 107 9.20 -4.21 20.71
CA ALA A 107 10.13 -3.89 19.65
C ALA A 107 9.71 -2.67 18.81
N PHE A 108 8.65 -1.96 19.20
CA PHE A 108 7.99 -0.96 18.36
C PHE A 108 8.92 0.17 17.92
N MET A 109 9.48 0.96 18.83
CA MET A 109 10.28 2.14 18.45
C MET A 109 11.60 1.80 17.76
N PRO A 110 12.38 0.78 18.19
CA PRO A 110 13.58 0.36 17.44
C PRO A 110 13.24 -0.11 16.02
N LEU A 111 12.15 -0.87 15.85
CA LEU A 111 11.70 -1.34 14.54
C LEU A 111 11.21 -0.19 13.68
N LEU A 112 10.45 0.77 14.25
CA LEU A 112 9.94 1.94 13.54
C LEU A 112 11.07 2.82 13.02
N ARG A 113 12.08 3.09 13.84
CA ARG A 113 13.27 3.87 13.43
C ARG A 113 13.97 3.22 12.24
N ARG A 114 14.22 1.91 12.31
CA ARG A 114 14.84 1.17 11.22
C ARG A 114 13.97 1.14 9.96
N ALA A 115 12.66 0.97 10.14
CA ALA A 115 11.71 0.96 9.03
C ALA A 115 11.62 2.33 8.32
N VAL A 116 11.63 3.43 9.05
CA VAL A 116 11.65 4.79 8.50
C VAL A 116 12.95 5.05 7.75
N GLY A 117 14.10 4.66 8.30
CA GLY A 117 15.39 4.76 7.65
C GLY A 117 15.42 3.98 6.33
N ASN A 118 15.01 2.71 6.34
CA ASN A 118 14.97 1.87 5.13
C ASN A 118 13.94 2.37 4.09
N PHE A 119 12.81 2.90 4.52
CA PHE A 119 11.79 3.45 3.63
C PHE A 119 12.20 4.79 3.00
N GLY A 120 13.01 5.57 3.69
CA GLY A 120 13.51 6.86 3.21
C GLY A 120 12.46 7.98 3.20
N GLY A 121 11.42 7.89 4.02
CA GLY A 121 10.36 8.88 4.05
C GLY A 121 9.42 8.78 5.25
N ALA A 122 8.74 9.88 5.54
CA ALA A 122 7.62 9.88 6.47
C ALA A 122 6.40 9.20 5.86
N THR A 123 5.59 8.52 6.68
CA THR A 123 4.40 7.82 6.19
C THR A 123 3.33 7.67 7.25
N ARG A 124 2.07 7.59 6.81
CA ARG A 124 0.92 7.21 7.65
C ARG A 124 0.65 5.70 7.67
N MET A 125 1.39 4.93 6.86
CA MET A 125 1.14 3.50 6.68
C MET A 125 1.73 2.70 7.84
N SER A 126 0.91 2.29 8.80
CA SER A 126 1.33 1.46 9.94
C SER A 126 1.85 0.08 9.52
N SER A 127 1.45 -0.40 8.34
CA SER A 127 1.99 -1.61 7.72
C SER A 127 3.49 -1.52 7.34
N LEU A 128 4.11 -0.33 7.48
CA LEU A 128 5.57 -0.16 7.40
C LEU A 128 6.31 -1.12 8.33
N LEU A 129 5.88 -1.17 9.59
CA LEU A 129 6.48 -2.06 10.60
C LEU A 129 6.37 -3.54 10.25
N MET A 130 5.22 -3.93 9.64
CA MET A 130 5.02 -5.31 9.21
C MET A 130 6.01 -5.72 8.15
N TYR A 131 6.15 -4.90 7.11
CA TYR A 131 7.06 -5.21 6.02
C TYR A 131 8.50 -5.23 6.49
N GLN A 132 8.88 -4.38 7.45
CA GLN A 132 10.21 -4.44 8.07
C GLN A 132 10.39 -5.75 8.85
N ARG A 133 9.39 -6.16 9.64
CA ARG A 133 9.44 -7.43 10.40
C ARG A 133 9.47 -8.66 9.48
N LEU A 134 8.69 -8.61 8.40
CA LEU A 134 8.71 -9.66 7.36
C LEU A 134 10.08 -9.71 6.67
N ALA A 135 10.60 -8.57 6.23
CA ALA A 135 11.91 -8.51 5.58
C ALA A 135 13.02 -9.11 6.44
N ASP A 136 13.06 -8.76 7.73
CA ASP A 136 14.01 -9.30 8.68
C ASP A 136 13.87 -10.85 8.76
N GLY A 137 12.66 -11.35 9.02
CA GLY A 137 12.44 -12.78 9.21
C GLY A 137 12.61 -13.62 7.94
N ILE A 138 12.22 -13.11 6.80
CA ILE A 138 12.37 -13.79 5.50
C ILE A 138 13.85 -13.83 5.08
N GLY A 139 14.57 -12.71 5.27
CA GLY A 139 16.01 -12.64 4.98
C GLY A 139 16.83 -13.59 5.82
N GLU A 140 16.50 -13.75 7.11
CA GLU A 140 17.12 -14.73 8.01
C GLU A 140 16.91 -16.19 7.56
N GLN A 141 15.83 -16.45 6.81
CA GLN A 141 15.54 -17.77 6.23
C GLN A 141 16.22 -17.99 4.86
N GLY A 142 16.95 -17.01 4.34
CA GLY A 142 17.67 -17.11 3.05
C GLY A 142 16.78 -17.04 1.81
N TYR A 143 15.57 -16.51 1.91
CA TYR A 143 14.71 -16.24 0.75
C TYR A 143 15.03 -14.88 0.13
N HIS A 144 15.05 -14.84 -1.20
CA HIS A 144 15.41 -13.66 -1.98
C HIS A 144 14.31 -13.20 -2.95
N CYS A 145 13.18 -13.89 -2.97
CA CYS A 145 12.03 -13.55 -3.80
C CYS A 145 10.75 -13.87 -3.04
N VAL A 146 9.77 -12.96 -3.10
CA VAL A 146 8.44 -13.17 -2.53
C VAL A 146 7.35 -12.73 -3.49
N LEU A 147 6.31 -13.54 -3.59
CA LEU A 147 5.08 -13.19 -4.31
C LEU A 147 4.12 -12.47 -3.36
N LEU A 148 3.52 -11.38 -3.83
CA LEU A 148 2.61 -10.53 -3.09
C LEU A 148 1.24 -10.45 -3.76
N GLY A 149 0.18 -10.33 -2.98
CA GLY A 149 -1.17 -10.03 -3.45
C GLY A 149 -1.43 -8.55 -3.73
N GLU A 150 -0.41 -7.69 -3.67
CA GLU A 150 -0.55 -6.24 -3.91
C GLU A 150 -1.05 -5.94 -5.33
N GLY A 151 -1.87 -4.91 -5.46
CA GLY A 151 -2.50 -4.50 -6.72
C GLY A 151 -3.87 -5.12 -6.96
N ALA A 152 -4.23 -6.22 -6.28
CA ALA A 152 -5.55 -6.83 -6.44
C ALA A 152 -6.68 -5.92 -5.96
N ASP A 153 -6.47 -5.21 -4.85
CA ASP A 153 -7.47 -4.27 -4.31
C ASP A 153 -7.73 -3.10 -5.24
N GLU A 154 -6.69 -2.56 -5.85
CA GLU A 154 -6.76 -1.41 -6.75
C GLU A 154 -7.39 -1.80 -8.09
N LEU A 155 -6.97 -2.91 -8.66
CA LEU A 155 -7.45 -3.37 -9.96
C LEU A 155 -8.87 -3.94 -9.92
N PHE A 156 -9.19 -4.71 -8.88
CA PHE A 156 -10.48 -5.42 -8.76
C PHE A 156 -11.42 -4.80 -7.72
N TRP A 157 -11.11 -3.60 -7.25
CA TRP A 157 -11.95 -2.82 -6.34
C TRP A 157 -12.26 -3.49 -5.01
N GLY A 158 -11.21 -3.83 -4.27
CA GLY A 158 -11.32 -4.53 -2.99
C GLY A 158 -11.53 -3.66 -1.76
N TYR A 159 -11.42 -2.34 -1.85
CA TYR A 159 -11.56 -1.46 -0.70
C TYR A 159 -13.03 -1.10 -0.42
N PRO A 160 -13.44 -0.94 0.86
CA PRO A 160 -14.80 -0.51 1.20
C PRO A 160 -15.23 0.79 0.51
N ARG A 161 -14.29 1.72 0.28
CA ARG A 161 -14.55 2.96 -0.46
C ARG A 161 -15.05 2.72 -1.89
N HIS A 162 -14.59 1.66 -2.56
CA HIS A 162 -15.04 1.34 -3.91
C HIS A 162 -16.51 0.97 -3.93
N LEU A 163 -16.94 0.14 -2.98
CA LEU A 163 -18.33 -0.24 -2.84
C LEU A 163 -19.21 0.97 -2.49
N GLU A 164 -18.75 1.83 -1.59
CA GLU A 164 -19.46 3.06 -1.23
C GLU A 164 -19.62 4.01 -2.42
N LEU A 165 -18.54 4.25 -3.18
CA LEU A 165 -18.55 5.09 -4.37
C LEU A 165 -19.42 4.48 -5.48
N TRP A 166 -19.34 3.15 -5.67
CA TRP A 166 -20.14 2.43 -6.65
C TRP A 166 -21.65 2.49 -6.37
N ARG A 167 -22.05 2.39 -5.11
CA ARG A 167 -23.46 2.56 -4.70
C ARG A 167 -24.01 3.97 -4.98
N ARG A 168 -23.14 4.95 -5.12
CA ARG A 168 -23.47 6.36 -5.35
C ARG A 168 -23.03 6.86 -6.74
N ARG A 169 -22.78 5.95 -7.68
CA ARG A 169 -22.21 6.26 -9.00
C ARG A 169 -23.02 7.23 -9.85
N ASP A 170 -24.32 7.34 -9.58
CA ASP A 170 -25.23 8.20 -10.35
C ASP A 170 -25.08 9.69 -10.01
N ALA A 171 -24.49 10.02 -8.85
CA ALA A 171 -24.25 11.39 -8.42
C ALA A 171 -22.94 11.50 -7.60
N PRO A 172 -21.77 11.37 -8.25
CA PRO A 172 -20.48 11.45 -7.55
C PRO A 172 -20.17 12.89 -7.13
N GLU A 173 -19.89 13.09 -5.85
CA GLU A 173 -19.52 14.40 -5.28
C GLU A 173 -18.00 14.49 -5.09
N PRO A 174 -17.31 15.52 -5.63
CA PRO A 174 -15.85 15.66 -5.55
C PRO A 174 -15.29 15.60 -4.12
N ARG A 175 -15.94 16.27 -3.16
CA ARG A 175 -15.51 16.26 -1.75
C ARG A 175 -15.57 14.86 -1.11
N ARG A 176 -16.64 14.13 -1.37
CA ARG A 176 -16.80 12.76 -0.88
C ARG A 176 -15.82 11.81 -1.56
N PHE A 177 -15.64 11.97 -2.85
CA PHE A 177 -14.64 11.23 -3.61
C PHE A 177 -13.23 11.47 -3.02
N ALA A 178 -12.82 12.73 -2.82
CA ALA A 178 -11.55 13.07 -2.19
C ALA A 178 -11.41 12.44 -0.78
N ALA A 179 -12.47 12.49 0.04
CA ALA A 179 -12.46 11.92 1.37
C ALA A 179 -12.29 10.40 1.38
N ALA A 180 -12.66 9.69 0.32
CA ALA A 180 -12.48 8.25 0.21
C ALA A 180 -10.99 7.82 0.22
N TRP A 181 -10.06 8.68 -0.24
CA TRP A 181 -8.61 8.44 -0.18
C TRP A 181 -7.92 9.18 0.95
N PHE A 182 -8.31 10.42 1.21
CA PHE A 182 -7.59 11.30 2.14
C PHE A 182 -8.28 11.45 3.51
N GLY A 183 -9.47 10.86 3.68
CA GLY A 183 -10.24 10.93 4.91
C GLY A 183 -10.61 12.37 5.27
N GLU A 184 -10.43 12.75 6.52
CA GLU A 184 -10.69 14.11 7.03
C GLU A 184 -9.58 15.09 6.62
N TYR A 185 -9.26 15.16 5.31
CA TYR A 185 -8.12 15.95 4.81
C TYR A 185 -8.20 17.44 5.16
N ARG A 186 -9.39 18.02 5.19
CA ARG A 186 -9.58 19.43 5.59
C ARG A 186 -9.17 19.68 7.04
N ARG A 187 -9.57 18.78 7.94
CA ARG A 187 -9.19 18.83 9.35
C ARG A 187 -7.68 18.62 9.54
N LYS A 188 -7.10 17.71 8.77
CA LYS A 188 -5.65 17.48 8.78
C LYS A 188 -4.88 18.66 8.20
N ALA A 189 -5.38 19.26 7.13
CA ALA A 189 -4.79 20.46 6.52
C ALA A 189 -4.79 21.67 7.47
N ALA A 190 -5.77 21.76 8.37
CA ALA A 190 -5.84 22.81 9.38
C ALA A 190 -4.74 22.70 10.46
N LEU A 191 -3.97 21.61 10.50
CA LEU A 191 -2.78 21.49 11.36
C LEU A 191 -1.53 22.15 10.75
N LEU A 192 -1.59 22.49 9.47
CA LEU A 192 -0.53 23.21 8.77
C LEU A 192 -0.71 24.73 8.95
N ALA A 193 0.39 25.48 8.89
CA ALA A 193 0.36 26.93 8.85
C ALA A 193 -0.49 27.46 7.68
N GLU A 194 -1.29 28.50 7.93
CA GLU A 194 -1.98 29.22 6.86
C GLU A 194 -0.97 30.08 6.05
N PRO A 195 -1.07 30.15 4.70
CA PRO A 195 -2.15 29.62 3.85
C PRO A 195 -1.89 28.20 3.29
N ALA A 196 -0.87 27.48 3.75
CA ALA A 196 -0.47 26.18 3.21
C ALA A 196 -1.59 25.14 3.33
N GLY A 197 -2.21 25.05 4.50
CA GLY A 197 -3.29 24.09 4.76
C GLY A 197 -4.49 24.28 3.83
N ARG A 198 -4.88 25.53 3.58
CA ARG A 198 -5.96 25.86 2.63
C ARG A 198 -5.62 25.40 1.22
N ARG A 199 -4.43 25.74 0.72
CA ARG A 199 -3.98 25.32 -0.63
C ARG A 199 -3.97 23.81 -0.79
N VAL A 200 -3.54 23.05 0.22
CA VAL A 200 -3.55 21.59 0.18
C VAL A 200 -4.98 21.05 0.06
N ALA A 201 -5.92 21.57 0.85
CA ALA A 201 -7.32 21.13 0.82
C ALA A 201 -7.99 21.45 -0.53
N GLU A 202 -7.79 22.65 -1.03
CA GLU A 202 -8.29 23.10 -2.34
C GLU A 202 -7.71 22.23 -3.47
N ARG A 203 -6.40 21.96 -3.46
CA ARG A 203 -5.76 21.14 -4.48
C ARG A 203 -6.28 19.70 -4.50
N ILE A 204 -6.56 19.11 -3.34
CA ILE A 204 -7.17 17.78 -3.24
C ILE A 204 -8.57 17.77 -3.89
N GLU A 205 -9.38 18.81 -3.68
CA GLU A 205 -10.72 18.91 -4.26
C GLU A 205 -10.68 19.14 -5.76
N GLU A 206 -9.76 19.96 -6.24
CA GLU A 206 -9.52 20.18 -7.67
C GLU A 206 -9.15 18.88 -8.38
N LEU A 207 -8.19 18.11 -7.82
CA LEU A 207 -7.79 16.82 -8.35
C LEU A 207 -8.96 15.83 -8.42
N ALA A 208 -9.82 15.80 -7.40
CA ALA A 208 -11.01 14.97 -7.39
C ALA A 208 -12.02 15.40 -8.46
N HIS A 209 -12.22 16.70 -8.64
CA HIS A 209 -13.10 17.26 -9.66
C HIS A 209 -12.59 16.95 -11.07
N GLU A 210 -11.31 17.20 -11.33
CA GLU A 210 -10.65 16.90 -12.62
C GLU A 210 -10.78 15.40 -12.98
N ALA A 211 -10.54 14.50 -12.00
CA ALA A 211 -10.64 13.06 -12.21
C ALA A 211 -12.07 12.62 -12.52
N LEU A 212 -13.06 13.10 -11.75
CA LEU A 212 -14.47 12.76 -11.96
C LEU A 212 -15.00 13.26 -13.30
N GLY A 213 -14.42 14.30 -13.89
CA GLY A 213 -14.70 14.75 -15.26
C GLY A 213 -14.41 13.70 -16.33
N GLN A 214 -13.60 12.68 -16.03
CA GLN A 214 -13.31 11.53 -16.92
C GLN A 214 -14.23 10.32 -16.65
N GLY A 215 -15.17 10.43 -15.73
CA GLY A 215 -16.04 9.36 -15.27
C GLY A 215 -15.53 8.65 -14.00
N LEU A 216 -16.46 8.09 -13.22
CA LEU A 216 -16.17 7.53 -11.91
C LEU A 216 -15.14 6.40 -11.94
N GLU A 217 -15.24 5.47 -12.88
CA GLU A 217 -14.32 4.33 -12.98
C GLU A 217 -12.89 4.78 -13.29
N ALA A 218 -12.74 5.70 -14.23
CA ALA A 218 -11.43 6.29 -14.56
C ALA A 218 -10.86 7.06 -13.36
N ALA A 219 -11.68 7.83 -12.66
CA ALA A 219 -11.28 8.55 -11.46
C ALA A 219 -10.81 7.61 -10.34
N ILE A 220 -11.55 6.52 -10.06
CA ILE A 220 -11.14 5.50 -9.09
C ILE A 220 -9.78 4.91 -9.48
N GLY A 221 -9.63 4.47 -10.74
CA GLY A 221 -8.37 3.88 -11.22
C GLY A 221 -7.19 4.85 -11.11
N GLN A 222 -7.37 6.11 -11.47
CA GLN A 222 -6.34 7.14 -11.35
C GLN A 222 -5.93 7.38 -9.89
N PHE A 223 -6.90 7.51 -8.98
CA PHE A 223 -6.62 7.75 -7.58
C PHE A 223 -5.99 6.53 -6.89
N ASP A 224 -6.45 5.32 -7.21
CA ASP A 224 -5.84 4.10 -6.69
C ASP A 224 -4.41 3.94 -7.17
N LEU A 225 -4.13 4.20 -8.44
CA LEU A 225 -2.78 4.09 -8.99
C LEU A 225 -1.80 5.06 -8.29
N HIS A 226 -2.22 6.32 -8.07
CA HIS A 226 -1.31 7.36 -7.56
C HIS A 226 -1.27 7.43 -6.03
N TYR A 227 -2.41 7.18 -5.35
CA TYR A 227 -2.54 7.45 -3.91
C TYR A 227 -2.70 6.21 -3.05
N SER A 228 -2.89 5.02 -3.68
CA SER A 228 -2.93 3.74 -2.98
C SER A 228 -1.78 2.85 -3.39
N LEU A 229 -1.71 2.48 -4.67
CA LEU A 229 -0.80 1.46 -5.18
C LEU A 229 0.67 1.90 -5.11
N GLU A 230 1.02 3.10 -5.61
CA GLU A 230 2.40 3.57 -5.59
C GLU A 230 3.02 3.55 -4.19
N PRO A 231 2.38 4.12 -3.15
CA PRO A 231 2.93 4.05 -1.81
C PRO A 231 3.08 2.62 -1.26
N LEU A 232 2.16 1.71 -1.61
CA LEU A 232 2.21 0.31 -1.17
C LEU A 232 3.37 -0.43 -1.84
N LEU A 233 3.55 -0.25 -3.14
CA LEU A 233 4.66 -0.85 -3.88
C LEU A 233 6.01 -0.34 -3.39
N ARG A 234 6.15 0.97 -3.22
CA ARG A 234 7.36 1.58 -2.68
C ARG A 234 7.69 1.05 -1.29
N ARG A 235 6.69 0.91 -0.40
CA ARG A 235 6.87 0.29 0.92
C ARG A 235 7.38 -1.15 0.79
N ALA A 236 6.73 -1.98 -0.05
CA ALA A 236 7.12 -3.37 -0.24
C ALA A 236 8.54 -3.46 -0.79
N ASP A 237 8.85 -2.71 -1.84
CA ASP A 237 10.17 -2.69 -2.49
C ASP A 237 11.26 -2.24 -1.52
N HIS A 238 11.17 -1.05 -0.94
CA HIS A 238 12.21 -0.52 -0.07
C HIS A 238 12.49 -1.41 1.14
N LEU A 239 11.45 -1.91 1.80
CA LEU A 239 11.65 -2.68 3.02
C LEU A 239 12.12 -4.10 2.74
N LEU A 240 11.61 -4.78 1.72
CA LEU A 240 12.09 -6.10 1.35
C LEU A 240 13.48 -6.03 0.74
N MET A 241 13.77 -5.02 -0.12
CA MET A 241 15.09 -4.81 -0.69
C MET A 241 16.14 -4.41 0.36
N SER A 242 15.75 -3.87 1.52
CA SER A 242 16.69 -3.68 2.65
C SER A 242 17.35 -4.99 3.13
N ARG A 243 16.76 -6.14 2.74
CA ARG A 243 17.25 -7.50 2.98
C ARG A 243 17.50 -8.28 1.68
N THR A 244 17.65 -7.58 0.55
CA THR A 244 17.87 -8.16 -0.77
C THR A 244 16.78 -9.16 -1.20
N ILE A 245 15.52 -8.88 -0.84
CA ILE A 245 14.35 -9.68 -1.18
C ILE A 245 13.57 -8.96 -2.27
N GLU A 246 13.44 -9.56 -3.44
CA GLU A 246 12.66 -9.05 -4.55
C GLU A 246 11.16 -9.31 -4.32
N ALA A 247 10.35 -8.25 -4.38
CA ALA A 247 8.90 -8.34 -4.33
C ALA A 247 8.31 -8.49 -5.73
N ARG A 248 7.54 -9.53 -5.99
CA ARG A 248 6.82 -9.74 -7.24
C ARG A 248 5.32 -9.69 -7.03
N THR A 249 4.65 -8.92 -7.88
CA THR A 249 3.22 -8.59 -7.77
C THR A 249 2.44 -9.11 -8.99
N PRO A 250 2.03 -10.39 -9.02
CA PRO A 250 1.42 -11.00 -10.19
C PRO A 250 0.19 -10.25 -10.72
N TYR A 251 -0.65 -9.68 -9.85
CA TYR A 251 -1.84 -8.94 -10.27
C TYR A 251 -1.52 -7.71 -11.13
N LEU A 252 -0.34 -7.12 -10.98
CA LEU A 252 0.07 -5.94 -11.75
C LEU A 252 0.69 -6.28 -13.10
N HIS A 253 0.77 -7.55 -13.46
CA HIS A 253 1.25 -7.93 -14.78
C HIS A 253 0.31 -7.41 -15.89
N GLY A 254 0.89 -6.89 -16.98
CA GLY A 254 0.18 -6.09 -17.97
C GLY A 254 -1.15 -6.69 -18.48
N ALA A 255 -1.18 -7.97 -18.82
CA ALA A 255 -2.39 -8.66 -19.30
C ALA A 255 -3.50 -8.69 -18.22
N LEU A 256 -3.17 -9.04 -16.97
CA LEU A 256 -4.12 -9.06 -15.87
C LEU A 256 -4.65 -7.68 -15.51
N ALA A 257 -3.78 -6.67 -15.48
CA ALA A 257 -4.18 -5.30 -15.21
C ALA A 257 -5.20 -4.77 -16.23
N GLN A 258 -4.98 -5.09 -17.51
CA GLN A 258 -5.93 -4.73 -18.60
C GLN A 258 -7.23 -5.50 -18.50
N ARG A 259 -7.17 -6.79 -18.19
CA ARG A 259 -8.34 -7.65 -18.01
C ARG A 259 -9.23 -7.14 -16.88
N ALA A 260 -8.65 -6.78 -15.75
CA ALA A 260 -9.37 -6.23 -14.60
C ALA A 260 -10.26 -5.04 -14.98
N GLY A 261 -9.79 -4.18 -15.89
CA GLY A 261 -10.56 -3.04 -16.40
C GLY A 261 -11.85 -3.40 -17.16
N ARG A 262 -11.94 -4.63 -17.67
CA ARG A 262 -13.08 -5.12 -18.46
C ARG A 262 -14.06 -5.99 -17.67
N LEU A 263 -13.72 -6.39 -16.46
CA LEU A 263 -14.52 -7.26 -15.63
C LEU A 263 -15.48 -6.47 -14.74
N GLN A 264 -16.64 -7.05 -14.47
CA GLN A 264 -17.54 -6.53 -13.45
C GLN A 264 -16.96 -6.79 -12.06
N ARG A 265 -16.31 -5.77 -11.47
CA ARG A 265 -15.53 -5.89 -10.25
C ARG A 265 -16.38 -6.00 -8.99
N ILE A 266 -17.60 -5.47 -9.03
CA ILE A 266 -18.61 -5.51 -7.95
C ILE A 266 -19.87 -6.18 -8.46
N VAL A 267 -20.36 -7.22 -7.76
CA VAL A 267 -21.63 -7.89 -8.02
C VAL A 267 -22.45 -7.89 -6.74
N GLY A 268 -23.58 -7.21 -6.72
CA GLY A 268 -24.33 -6.95 -5.50
C GLY A 268 -23.47 -6.18 -4.50
N ASP A 269 -23.23 -6.75 -3.33
CA ASP A 269 -22.35 -6.23 -2.29
C ASP A 269 -20.96 -6.90 -2.24
N THR A 270 -20.66 -7.75 -3.22
CA THR A 270 -19.38 -8.46 -3.29
C THR A 270 -18.36 -7.64 -4.09
N ALA A 271 -17.37 -7.10 -3.40
CA ALA A 271 -16.18 -6.52 -3.99
C ALA A 271 -15.23 -7.61 -4.48
N LYS A 272 -14.39 -7.33 -5.50
CA LYS A 272 -13.50 -8.32 -6.14
C LYS A 272 -14.26 -9.56 -6.65
N ALA A 273 -15.49 -9.40 -7.07
CA ALA A 273 -16.36 -10.52 -7.43
C ALA A 273 -15.69 -11.57 -8.35
N PRO A 274 -14.90 -11.21 -9.39
CA PRO A 274 -14.20 -12.20 -10.22
C PRO A 274 -13.16 -13.02 -9.46
N LEU A 275 -12.41 -12.41 -8.54
CA LEU A 275 -11.39 -13.11 -7.75
C LEU A 275 -12.02 -14.01 -6.69
N VAL A 276 -13.09 -13.55 -6.05
CA VAL A 276 -13.86 -14.34 -5.08
C VAL A 276 -14.43 -15.57 -5.74
N ALA A 277 -15.13 -15.42 -6.87
CA ALA A 277 -15.73 -16.54 -7.61
C ALA A 277 -14.67 -17.58 -8.02
N LEU A 278 -13.51 -17.10 -8.49
CA LEU A 278 -12.42 -17.98 -8.91
C LEU A 278 -11.81 -18.74 -7.71
N LEU A 279 -11.61 -18.07 -6.58
CA LEU A 279 -11.09 -18.72 -5.37
C LEU A 279 -12.07 -19.76 -4.82
N GLU A 280 -13.37 -19.48 -4.79
CA GLU A 280 -14.41 -20.43 -4.35
C GLU A 280 -14.47 -21.68 -5.24
N GLN A 281 -14.16 -21.55 -6.52
CA GLN A 281 -14.07 -22.68 -7.44
C GLN A 281 -12.84 -23.56 -7.14
N ARG A 282 -11.70 -22.94 -6.83
CA ARG A 282 -10.41 -23.62 -6.64
C ARG A 282 -10.19 -24.15 -5.21
N GLU A 283 -10.66 -23.42 -4.20
CA GLU A 283 -10.44 -23.77 -2.79
C GLU A 283 -11.79 -23.84 -2.04
N LYS A 284 -12.38 -25.01 -2.02
CA LYS A 284 -13.70 -25.27 -1.40
C LYS A 284 -13.76 -25.05 0.10
N ARG A 285 -12.63 -25.07 0.78
CA ARG A 285 -12.55 -24.82 2.24
C ARG A 285 -12.45 -23.33 2.58
N TRP A 286 -12.16 -22.50 1.57
CA TRP A 286 -12.09 -21.07 1.80
C TRP A 286 -13.49 -20.48 1.97
N GLN A 287 -13.61 -19.57 2.93
CA GLN A 287 -14.84 -18.82 3.16
C GLN A 287 -14.51 -17.33 3.16
N ALA A 288 -15.35 -16.55 2.50
CA ALA A 288 -15.20 -15.10 2.45
C ALA A 288 -15.20 -14.52 3.88
N GLN A 289 -14.14 -13.82 4.21
CA GLN A 289 -14.00 -13.09 5.46
C GLN A 289 -14.20 -11.59 5.22
N PRO A 290 -14.79 -10.86 6.17
CA PRO A 290 -14.78 -9.41 6.08
C PRO A 290 -13.36 -8.89 5.92
N LYS A 291 -13.15 -7.96 4.98
CA LYS A 291 -11.83 -7.38 4.78
C LYS A 291 -11.34 -6.73 6.07
N ARG A 292 -10.28 -7.26 6.63
CA ARG A 292 -9.57 -6.63 7.74
C ARG A 292 -8.50 -5.69 7.17
N HIS A 293 -8.66 -4.40 7.45
CA HIS A 293 -7.57 -3.47 7.19
C HIS A 293 -6.48 -3.73 8.21
N PHE A 294 -5.26 -3.90 7.72
CA PHE A 294 -4.15 -3.98 8.65
C PHE A 294 -3.91 -2.60 9.28
N ARG A 295 -4.21 -2.52 10.57
CA ARG A 295 -3.91 -1.37 11.41
C ARG A 295 -3.24 -1.87 12.68
N LEU A 296 -2.24 -1.14 13.15
CA LEU A 296 -1.69 -1.39 14.47
C LEU A 296 -2.76 -1.12 15.53
N PRO A 297 -2.95 -2.04 16.48
CA PRO A 297 -3.96 -1.92 17.52
C PRO A 297 -3.46 -1.02 18.65
N PHE A 298 -3.29 0.27 18.35
CA PHE A 298 -2.73 1.23 19.31
C PHE A 298 -3.47 1.24 20.64
N GLU A 299 -4.77 0.97 20.65
CA GLU A 299 -5.59 0.86 21.88
C GLU A 299 -5.13 -0.29 22.78
N ARG A 300 -4.57 -1.34 22.19
CA ARG A 300 -4.00 -2.51 22.90
C ARG A 300 -2.49 -2.38 23.15
N TRP A 301 -1.84 -1.33 22.61
CA TRP A 301 -0.40 -1.10 22.69
C TRP A 301 -0.04 0.19 23.45
N PRO A 302 -0.36 0.27 24.76
CA PRO A 302 -0.13 1.48 25.55
C PRO A 302 1.36 1.86 25.67
N GLN A 303 2.26 0.88 25.65
CA GLN A 303 3.70 1.14 25.66
C GLN A 303 4.12 1.88 24.38
N ALA A 304 3.73 1.39 23.20
CA ALA A 304 4.02 2.04 21.93
C ALA A 304 3.48 3.47 21.87
N LEU A 305 2.25 3.70 22.36
CA LEU A 305 1.67 5.05 22.47
C LEU A 305 2.49 5.96 23.39
N GLY A 306 2.91 5.44 24.55
CA GLY A 306 3.74 6.18 25.50
C GLY A 306 5.10 6.56 24.93
N GLU A 307 5.73 5.66 24.20
CA GLU A 307 7.02 5.88 23.53
C GLU A 307 6.91 6.94 22.43
N MET A 308 5.87 6.89 21.60
CA MET A 308 5.61 7.91 20.56
C MET A 308 5.35 9.29 21.15
N ARG A 309 4.51 9.37 22.19
CA ARG A 309 4.23 10.65 22.88
C ARG A 309 5.47 11.27 23.46
N ARG A 310 6.29 10.50 24.12
CA ARG A 310 7.56 10.95 24.70
C ARG A 310 8.52 11.45 23.62
N HIS A 311 8.70 10.66 22.56
CA HIS A 311 9.53 11.04 21.42
C HIS A 311 9.08 12.37 20.80
N LEU A 312 7.77 12.54 20.54
CA LEU A 312 7.24 13.77 19.94
C LEU A 312 7.36 14.99 20.89
N ALA A 313 7.13 14.80 22.19
CA ALA A 313 7.29 15.88 23.17
C ALA A 313 8.73 16.40 23.23
N GLU A 314 9.71 15.52 23.14
CA GLU A 314 11.14 15.87 23.09
C GLU A 314 11.55 16.55 21.78
N ARG A 315 10.76 16.36 20.71
CA ARG A 315 11.05 16.82 19.35
C ARG A 315 10.17 17.98 18.87
N LEU A 316 9.33 18.56 19.73
CA LEU A 316 8.43 19.68 19.38
C LEU A 316 9.14 20.83 18.65
N PRO A 317 10.33 21.34 19.09
CA PRO A 317 10.98 22.42 18.37
C PRO A 317 11.28 22.06 16.91
N ALA A 318 11.78 20.86 16.65
CA ALA A 318 12.09 20.41 15.30
C ALA A 318 10.83 20.18 14.43
N LEU A 319 9.69 19.88 15.04
CA LEU A 319 8.41 19.79 14.34
C LEU A 319 7.85 21.19 14.01
N HIS A 320 8.08 22.17 14.87
CA HIS A 320 7.76 23.58 14.59
C HIS A 320 8.56 24.09 13.38
N ASP A 321 9.85 23.76 13.28
CA ASP A 321 10.69 24.10 12.12
C ASP A 321 10.14 23.49 10.80
N LEU A 322 9.32 22.43 10.88
CA LEU A 322 8.58 21.85 9.76
C LEU A 322 7.19 22.48 9.51
N GLY A 323 6.88 23.62 10.14
CA GLY A 323 5.62 24.32 9.98
C GLY A 323 4.44 23.73 10.76
N LEU A 324 4.71 22.90 11.77
CA LEU A 324 3.71 22.34 12.68
C LEU A 324 3.63 23.14 14.00
N GLU A 325 3.62 24.45 13.90
CA GLU A 325 3.66 25.39 15.04
C GLU A 325 2.47 25.24 16.02
N GLY A 326 1.35 24.70 15.54
CA GLY A 326 0.16 24.44 16.36
C GLY A 326 0.27 23.21 17.29
N LEU A 327 1.38 22.47 17.25
CA LEU A 327 1.59 21.32 18.13
C LEU A 327 2.26 21.74 19.42
N ASP A 328 1.64 21.41 20.54
CA ASP A 328 2.20 21.54 21.89
C ASP A 328 2.11 20.19 22.66
N ALA A 329 2.70 20.12 23.83
CA ALA A 329 2.71 18.89 24.63
C ALA A 329 1.28 18.38 25.00
N PRO A 330 0.32 19.24 25.41
CA PRO A 330 -1.06 18.84 25.61
C PRO A 330 -1.73 18.28 24.33
N SER A 331 -1.51 18.94 23.19
CA SER A 331 -2.03 18.47 21.89
C SER A 331 -1.49 17.09 21.53
N VAL A 332 -0.17 16.88 21.65
CA VAL A 332 0.48 15.59 21.42
C VAL A 332 -0.09 14.50 22.33
N ALA A 333 -0.34 14.81 23.60
CA ALA A 333 -0.92 13.87 24.56
C ALA A 333 -2.33 13.42 24.17
N ALA A 334 -3.09 14.29 23.50
CA ALA A 334 -4.48 14.04 23.07
C ALA A 334 -4.59 13.38 21.70
N LEU A 335 -3.51 13.26 20.92
CA LEU A 335 -3.56 12.71 19.56
C LEU A 335 -3.94 11.23 19.56
N PRO A 336 -4.79 10.80 18.59
CA PRO A 336 -5.02 9.39 18.29
C PRO A 336 -3.76 8.66 17.82
N GLY A 337 -3.71 7.35 18.01
CA GLY A 337 -2.53 6.53 17.71
C GLY A 337 -2.04 6.61 16.25
N ASP A 338 -2.94 6.73 15.28
CA ASP A 338 -2.60 6.86 13.86
C ASP A 338 -1.96 8.22 13.53
N GLN A 339 -2.38 9.29 14.21
CA GLN A 339 -1.78 10.61 14.07
C GLN A 339 -0.42 10.67 14.79
N LEU A 340 -0.32 10.11 15.99
CA LEU A 340 0.96 9.94 16.68
C LEU A 340 1.95 9.17 15.82
N PHE A 341 1.52 8.06 15.20
CA PHE A 341 2.35 7.28 14.28
C PHE A 341 2.87 8.13 13.12
N THR A 342 1.97 8.87 12.45
CA THR A 342 2.33 9.72 11.32
C THR A 342 3.35 10.78 11.70
N LEU A 343 3.13 11.49 12.80
CA LEU A 343 4.06 12.52 13.29
C LEU A 343 5.39 11.92 13.77
N THR A 344 5.35 10.74 14.38
CA THR A 344 6.57 10.03 14.81
C THR A 344 7.41 9.63 13.60
N THR A 345 6.79 9.12 12.52
CA THR A 345 7.53 8.80 11.29
C THR A 345 8.13 10.04 10.64
N LEU A 346 7.42 11.18 10.65
CA LEU A 346 7.94 12.46 10.17
C LEU A 346 9.15 12.94 11.00
N SER A 347 9.03 12.90 12.31
CA SER A 347 10.10 13.29 13.23
C SER A 347 11.35 12.39 13.09
N LEU A 348 11.16 11.08 12.97
CA LEU A 348 12.25 10.12 12.75
C LEU A 348 12.92 10.33 11.39
N TRP A 349 12.14 10.57 10.34
CA TRP A 349 12.66 10.86 9.01
C TRP A 349 13.47 12.16 8.99
N GLN A 350 12.98 13.23 9.62
CA GLN A 350 13.74 14.48 9.78
C GLN A 350 15.05 14.25 10.52
N GLN A 351 15.02 13.46 11.59
CA GLN A 351 16.20 13.15 12.39
C GLN A 351 17.25 12.38 11.58
N GLU A 352 16.82 11.42 10.75
CA GLU A 352 17.70 10.55 9.96
C GLU A 352 18.34 11.30 8.79
N TYR A 353 17.57 12.13 8.11
CA TYR A 353 18.00 12.75 6.86
C TYR A 353 18.29 14.25 6.96
N GLY A 354 18.16 14.84 8.15
CA GLY A 354 18.43 16.28 8.37
C GLY A 354 17.55 17.19 7.50
N ALA A 355 16.36 16.70 7.11
CA ALA A 355 15.50 17.40 6.17
C ALA A 355 14.94 18.70 6.80
N SER A 356 15.22 19.83 6.17
CA SER A 356 14.42 21.05 6.26
C SER A 356 13.44 21.07 5.09
N LEU A 357 12.17 21.33 5.35
CA LEU A 357 11.15 21.49 4.32
C LEU A 357 11.22 22.88 3.68
#